data_ce4515a1fb01f168382d43003a62bd66
#
_entry.id   ce4515a1fb01f168382d43003a62bd66
#
_cell.length_a   1.000
_cell.length_b   1.000
_cell.length_c   1.000
_cell.angle_alpha   90.00
_cell.angle_beta   90.00
_cell.angle_gamma   90.00
#
_symmetry.space_group_name_H-M   'P 1'
#
loop_
_entity.id
_entity.type
_entity.pdbx_description
1 polymer ?
#
loop_
_entity_poly.entity_id
_entity_poly.type
_entity_poly.pdbx_seq_one_letter_code
_entity_poly.pdbx_strand_id
1 'polypeptide(L)'
;MKKRFAMVLAAGLMTAGMIAGTAYADDTVKIKLGYTHSNPDKNVDDEVMYAETFKEYVESHSDSMTVELYPGSALGSQADTVGAVASGTVEMTIQNESQLNNYDPNTMVFGMPGAFKDAEECNKVLDSDWSKKLFEDSASVTGIRVLGNYCSGMRCFTAKGKELKTVADAKGMTFRVPESPVYNVIVDAISANPVPMPSSEMYVAMQNGVVDGQENPVQNIVIDKTYEVQDWLVLDNHTATVMSYMIGDKFYNSLSDDQKAVIEEASAEAMAKAREVSANLEATGIDTLEKNGMTVYKPTDEELKGWHEAYGPAGEKYMREQVGDELVDAMLAEIEKAGAAESGETEAE
;
A
#
# COMPACT_ATOMS: atom_id res chain seq x y z
N MET A 1 -56.06 -61.85 -47.01
CA MET A 1 -55.32 -62.89 -46.30
C MET A 1 -54.49 -62.23 -45.18
N LYS A 2 -54.95 -62.39 -43.96
CA LYS A 2 -54.40 -61.71 -42.78
C LYS A 2 -53.47 -62.68 -42.06
N LYS A 3 -52.18 -62.35 -41.92
CA LYS A 3 -51.24 -63.06 -41.03
C LYS A 3 -51.03 -62.21 -39.77
N ARG A 4 -51.47 -62.76 -38.65
CA ARG A 4 -51.25 -62.19 -37.29
C ARG A 4 -49.82 -62.61 -36.84
N PHE A 5 -48.99 -61.65 -36.44
CA PHE A 5 -47.75 -61.92 -35.69
C PHE A 5 -47.99 -61.60 -34.23
N ALA A 6 -47.79 -62.57 -33.39
CA ALA A 6 -47.81 -62.43 -31.96
C ALA A 6 -46.45 -61.92 -31.47
N MET A 7 -46.50 -60.88 -30.65
CA MET A 7 -45.31 -60.25 -30.05
C MET A 7 -45.21 -60.70 -28.59
N VAL A 8 -44.17 -61.42 -28.24
CA VAL A 8 -43.85 -61.86 -26.90
C VAL A 8 -43.16 -60.70 -26.18
N LEU A 9 -43.74 -60.19 -25.11
CA LEU A 9 -43.12 -59.18 -24.25
C LEU A 9 -42.23 -59.93 -23.25
N ALA A 10 -40.90 -59.77 -23.35
CA ALA A 10 -39.96 -60.12 -22.30
C ALA A 10 -39.71 -58.89 -21.45
N ALA A 11 -40.17 -58.91 -20.20
CA ALA A 11 -39.92 -57.91 -19.21
C ALA A 11 -38.54 -58.09 -18.60
N GLY A 12 -37.57 -57.28 -19.04
CA GLY A 12 -36.27 -57.20 -18.43
C GLY A 12 -36.28 -56.02 -17.40
N LEU A 13 -36.20 -56.34 -16.12
CA LEU A 13 -35.94 -55.39 -15.06
C LEU A 13 -34.48 -54.91 -15.20
N MET A 14 -34.23 -53.73 -15.74
CA MET A 14 -32.99 -53.00 -15.56
C MET A 14 -33.09 -52.14 -14.29
N THR A 15 -32.46 -52.62 -13.22
CA THR A 15 -32.15 -51.76 -12.05
C THR A 15 -31.09 -50.75 -12.46
N ALA A 16 -31.52 -49.57 -12.86
CA ALA A 16 -30.65 -48.42 -13.01
C ALA A 16 -30.21 -47.98 -11.60
N GLY A 17 -29.00 -48.35 -11.20
CA GLY A 17 -28.36 -47.75 -10.05
C GLY A 17 -28.12 -46.27 -10.37
N MET A 18 -28.92 -45.39 -9.80
CA MET A 18 -28.58 -43.96 -9.73
C MET A 18 -27.37 -43.81 -8.82
N ILE A 19 -26.18 -43.74 -9.41
CA ILE A 19 -25.03 -43.12 -8.76
C ILE A 19 -25.42 -41.63 -8.75
N ALA A 20 -25.97 -41.18 -7.62
CA ALA A 20 -26.04 -39.77 -7.29
C ALA A 20 -24.59 -39.31 -7.13
N GLY A 21 -23.96 -38.94 -8.22
CA GLY A 21 -22.77 -38.12 -8.17
C GLY A 21 -23.21 -36.81 -7.50
N THR A 22 -22.82 -36.67 -6.24
CA THR A 22 -22.83 -35.32 -5.63
C THR A 22 -21.89 -34.50 -6.51
N ALA A 23 -22.47 -33.67 -7.38
CA ALA A 23 -21.76 -32.54 -7.93
C ALA A 23 -21.40 -31.70 -6.70
N TYR A 24 -20.18 -31.87 -6.20
CA TYR A 24 -19.59 -30.84 -5.38
C TYR A 24 -19.55 -29.63 -6.28
N ALA A 25 -20.41 -28.65 -6.00
CA ALA A 25 -20.18 -27.31 -6.49
C ALA A 25 -18.73 -26.98 -6.10
N ASP A 26 -17.99 -26.47 -7.04
CA ASP A 26 -16.65 -25.97 -6.83
C ASP A 26 -16.80 -24.75 -5.90
N ASP A 27 -16.88 -25.00 -4.58
CA ASP A 27 -17.01 -23.98 -3.53
C ASP A 27 -15.66 -23.30 -3.27
N THR A 28 -14.78 -23.24 -4.29
CA THR A 28 -13.48 -22.60 -4.21
C THR A 28 -13.69 -21.09 -4.02
N VAL A 29 -13.19 -20.57 -2.90
CA VAL A 29 -13.20 -19.15 -2.61
C VAL A 29 -12.20 -18.45 -3.53
N LYS A 30 -12.67 -17.49 -4.31
CA LYS A 30 -11.86 -16.68 -5.22
C LYS A 30 -11.51 -15.35 -4.58
N ILE A 31 -10.22 -15.03 -4.55
CA ILE A 31 -9.69 -13.79 -4.00
C ILE A 31 -9.12 -12.96 -5.15
N LYS A 32 -9.79 -11.87 -5.52
CA LYS A 32 -9.23 -10.88 -6.45
C LYS A 32 -8.35 -9.94 -5.65
N LEU A 33 -7.08 -9.85 -6.04
CA LEU A 33 -6.10 -8.97 -5.43
C LEU A 33 -5.65 -7.90 -6.44
N GLY A 34 -6.09 -6.66 -6.22
CA GLY A 34 -5.72 -5.50 -7.04
C GLY A 34 -4.52 -4.74 -6.47
N TYR A 35 -3.62 -4.28 -7.34
CA TYR A 35 -2.47 -3.47 -6.93
C TYR A 35 -1.95 -2.58 -8.06
N THR A 36 -1.11 -1.59 -7.71
CA THR A 36 -0.73 -0.50 -8.62
C THR A 36 0.39 -0.89 -9.57
N HIS A 37 1.40 -1.57 -9.08
CA HIS A 37 2.58 -1.91 -9.86
C HIS A 37 2.33 -3.09 -10.82
N SER A 38 3.23 -3.27 -11.79
CA SER A 38 3.12 -4.34 -12.80
C SER A 38 4.48 -4.82 -13.29
N ASN A 39 5.52 -4.67 -12.47
CA ASN A 39 6.87 -5.11 -12.84
C ASN A 39 6.88 -6.64 -13.07
N PRO A 40 7.49 -7.15 -14.17
CA PRO A 40 7.60 -8.58 -14.38
C PRO A 40 8.60 -9.29 -13.46
N ASP A 41 9.46 -8.54 -12.74
CA ASP A 41 10.42 -9.07 -11.77
C ASP A 41 10.04 -8.65 -10.35
N LYS A 42 9.49 -9.58 -9.58
CA LYS A 42 9.08 -9.35 -8.20
C LYS A 42 10.23 -8.99 -7.25
N ASN A 43 11.49 -9.29 -7.62
CA ASN A 43 12.63 -9.00 -6.76
C ASN A 43 13.02 -7.51 -6.75
N VAL A 44 12.41 -6.73 -7.61
CA VAL A 44 12.63 -5.28 -7.73
C VAL A 44 11.31 -4.49 -7.63
N ASP A 45 10.30 -5.09 -6.99
CA ASP A 45 8.99 -4.47 -6.81
C ASP A 45 8.29 -5.11 -5.59
N ASP A 46 8.11 -4.36 -4.54
CA ASP A 46 7.58 -4.83 -3.26
C ASP A 46 6.08 -5.20 -3.32
N GLU A 47 5.27 -4.48 -4.09
CA GLU A 47 3.85 -4.84 -4.29
C GLU A 47 3.73 -6.17 -5.06
N VAL A 48 4.50 -6.35 -6.12
CA VAL A 48 4.51 -7.60 -6.90
C VAL A 48 5.06 -8.75 -6.08
N MET A 49 6.11 -8.51 -5.28
CA MET A 49 6.65 -9.53 -4.36
C MET A 49 5.57 -10.01 -3.39
N TYR A 50 4.84 -9.08 -2.78
CA TYR A 50 3.74 -9.48 -1.89
C TYR A 50 2.68 -10.26 -2.63
N ALA A 51 2.17 -9.72 -3.74
CA ALA A 51 1.03 -10.30 -4.46
C ALA A 51 1.31 -11.73 -4.93
N GLU A 52 2.48 -11.96 -5.51
CA GLU A 52 2.87 -13.30 -5.97
C GLU A 52 3.14 -14.26 -4.81
N THR A 53 3.84 -13.81 -3.76
CA THR A 53 4.09 -14.65 -2.57
C THR A 53 2.80 -15.02 -1.87
N PHE A 54 1.89 -14.07 -1.67
CA PHE A 54 0.58 -14.31 -1.08
C PHE A 54 -0.21 -15.36 -1.90
N LYS A 55 -0.26 -15.21 -3.22
CA LYS A 55 -0.89 -16.17 -4.12
C LYS A 55 -0.27 -17.56 -4.00
N GLU A 56 1.05 -17.65 -4.12
CA GLU A 56 1.79 -18.91 -4.03
C GLU A 56 1.52 -19.63 -2.69
N TYR A 57 1.50 -18.88 -1.59
CA TYR A 57 1.22 -19.43 -0.27
C TYR A 57 -0.22 -19.95 -0.16
N VAL A 58 -1.20 -19.13 -0.46
CA VAL A 58 -2.63 -19.48 -0.36
C VAL A 58 -2.95 -20.73 -1.19
N GLU A 59 -2.52 -20.76 -2.47
CA GLU A 59 -2.83 -21.87 -3.38
C GLU A 59 -2.05 -23.15 -3.06
N SER A 60 -0.92 -23.07 -2.32
CA SER A 60 -0.18 -24.24 -1.89
C SER A 60 -0.64 -24.79 -0.53
N HIS A 61 -1.36 -24.02 0.28
CA HIS A 61 -1.82 -24.40 1.62
C HIS A 61 -3.35 -24.55 1.72
N SER A 62 -4.09 -24.34 0.63
CA SER A 62 -5.54 -24.53 0.60
C SER A 62 -6.05 -24.99 -0.76
N ASP A 63 -6.72 -26.13 -0.78
CA ASP A 63 -7.43 -26.63 -1.97
C ASP A 63 -8.77 -25.88 -2.19
N SER A 64 -9.20 -25.06 -1.21
CA SER A 64 -10.48 -24.36 -1.23
C SER A 64 -10.40 -22.87 -1.54
N MET A 65 -9.20 -22.34 -1.83
CA MET A 65 -8.98 -20.94 -2.16
C MET A 65 -8.10 -20.79 -3.40
N THR A 66 -8.38 -19.74 -4.20
CA THR A 66 -7.55 -19.32 -5.35
C THR A 66 -7.38 -17.81 -5.35
N VAL A 67 -6.24 -17.30 -5.82
CA VAL A 67 -5.94 -15.87 -5.90
C VAL A 67 -5.77 -15.44 -7.35
N GLU A 68 -6.57 -14.47 -7.77
CA GLU A 68 -6.49 -13.84 -9.09
C GLU A 68 -5.81 -12.47 -8.93
N LEU A 69 -4.63 -12.30 -9.55
CA LEU A 69 -3.84 -11.07 -9.49
C LEU A 69 -4.26 -10.06 -10.55
N TYR A 70 -4.43 -8.81 -10.16
CA TYR A 70 -4.81 -7.68 -11.02
C TYR A 70 -3.79 -6.54 -10.89
N PRO A 71 -2.62 -6.67 -11.56
CA PRO A 71 -1.56 -5.67 -11.55
C PRO A 71 -1.89 -4.42 -12.36
N GLY A 72 -1.10 -3.37 -12.20
CA GLY A 72 -1.11 -2.19 -13.05
C GLY A 72 -2.41 -1.39 -12.97
N SER A 73 -3.03 -1.32 -11.80
CA SER A 73 -4.32 -0.65 -11.60
C SER A 73 -5.44 -1.21 -12.49
N ALA A 74 -5.41 -2.50 -12.84
CA ALA A 74 -6.38 -3.12 -13.74
C ALA A 74 -7.84 -3.10 -13.21
N LEU A 75 -8.02 -2.92 -11.89
CA LEU A 75 -9.34 -2.80 -11.25
C LEU A 75 -9.77 -1.34 -11.00
N GLY A 76 -9.04 -0.36 -11.52
CA GLY A 76 -9.27 1.07 -11.33
C GLY A 76 -8.14 1.78 -10.59
N SER A 77 -8.33 3.07 -10.28
CA SER A 77 -7.40 3.85 -9.47
C SER A 77 -7.23 3.28 -8.06
N GLN A 78 -6.28 3.80 -7.30
CA GLN A 78 -6.07 3.40 -5.90
C GLN A 78 -7.36 3.60 -5.07
N ALA A 79 -8.00 4.76 -5.19
CA ALA A 79 -9.26 5.07 -4.52
C ALA A 79 -10.41 4.16 -4.97
N ASP A 80 -10.53 3.88 -6.29
CA ASP A 80 -11.56 2.98 -6.82
C ASP A 80 -11.42 1.57 -6.25
N THR A 81 -10.17 1.06 -6.17
CA THR A 81 -9.90 -0.29 -5.70
C THR A 81 -10.16 -0.43 -4.20
N VAL A 82 -9.77 0.57 -3.39
CA VAL A 82 -10.10 0.62 -1.95
C VAL A 82 -11.61 0.68 -1.76
N GLY A 83 -12.34 1.50 -2.53
CA GLY A 83 -13.80 1.55 -2.51
C GLY A 83 -14.46 0.23 -2.91
N ALA A 84 -13.87 -0.49 -3.86
CA ALA A 84 -14.35 -1.82 -4.27
C ALA A 84 -14.16 -2.87 -3.15
N VAL A 85 -13.07 -2.80 -2.39
CA VAL A 85 -12.86 -3.66 -1.21
C VAL A 85 -13.83 -3.31 -0.09
N ALA A 86 -14.02 -2.03 0.24
CA ALA A 86 -15.00 -1.58 1.24
C ALA A 86 -16.43 -2.04 0.92
N SER A 87 -16.81 -2.01 -0.37
CA SER A 87 -18.14 -2.47 -0.83
C SER A 87 -18.26 -3.98 -0.99
N GLY A 88 -17.15 -4.74 -0.96
CA GLY A 88 -17.12 -6.20 -1.15
C GLY A 88 -17.24 -6.65 -2.62
N THR A 89 -16.90 -5.80 -3.59
CA THR A 89 -16.84 -6.15 -5.02
C THR A 89 -15.49 -6.75 -5.43
N VAL A 90 -14.45 -6.38 -4.68
CA VAL A 90 -13.08 -6.93 -4.75
C VAL A 90 -12.73 -7.42 -3.35
N GLU A 91 -12.04 -8.52 -3.25
CA GLU A 91 -11.74 -9.15 -1.97
C GLU A 91 -10.55 -8.49 -1.28
N MET A 92 -9.47 -8.16 -2.05
CA MET A 92 -8.22 -7.61 -1.49
C MET A 92 -7.59 -6.56 -2.38
N THR A 93 -6.82 -5.67 -1.76
CA THR A 93 -5.94 -4.72 -2.47
C THR A 93 -4.67 -4.43 -1.68
N ILE A 94 -3.61 -4.04 -2.40
CA ILE A 94 -2.38 -3.48 -1.85
C ILE A 94 -2.39 -2.01 -2.23
N GLN A 95 -2.42 -1.10 -1.24
CA GLN A 95 -2.43 0.34 -1.50
C GLN A 95 -1.69 1.09 -0.40
N ASN A 96 -1.33 2.33 -0.69
CA ASN A 96 -0.87 3.25 0.34
C ASN A 96 -1.96 3.45 1.40
N GLU A 97 -1.57 3.43 2.67
CA GLU A 97 -2.46 3.65 3.83
C GLU A 97 -3.28 4.95 3.67
N SER A 98 -2.71 5.98 3.08
CA SER A 98 -3.40 7.26 2.88
C SER A 98 -4.74 7.16 2.12
N GLN A 99 -4.98 6.06 1.41
CA GLN A 99 -6.27 5.81 0.77
C GLN A 99 -7.38 5.45 1.77
N LEU A 100 -7.02 5.02 3.00
CA LEU A 100 -7.99 4.80 4.09
C LEU A 100 -8.45 6.12 4.75
N ASN A 101 -7.69 7.20 4.63
CA ASN A 101 -7.95 8.48 5.30
C ASN A 101 -9.33 9.08 4.95
N ASN A 102 -9.86 8.74 3.78
CA ASN A 102 -11.20 9.16 3.36
C ASN A 102 -12.33 8.35 4.03
N TYR A 103 -12.02 7.21 4.63
CA TYR A 103 -12.95 6.31 5.31
C TYR A 103 -12.82 6.42 6.83
N ASP A 104 -11.58 6.49 7.32
CA ASP A 104 -11.24 6.72 8.73
C ASP A 104 -10.09 7.71 8.84
N PRO A 105 -10.37 8.98 9.21
CA PRO A 105 -9.33 9.99 9.37
C PRO A 105 -8.24 9.62 10.39
N ASN A 106 -8.51 8.73 11.35
CA ASN A 106 -7.54 8.34 12.36
C ASN A 106 -6.28 7.69 11.76
N THR A 107 -6.42 6.98 10.62
CA THR A 107 -5.28 6.37 9.95
C THR A 107 -4.30 7.42 9.39
N MET A 108 -4.76 8.65 9.16
CA MET A 108 -3.94 9.76 8.66
C MET A 108 -2.72 10.07 9.52
N VAL A 109 -2.76 9.69 10.81
CA VAL A 109 -1.68 9.97 11.77
C VAL A 109 -0.31 9.43 11.31
N PHE A 110 -0.27 8.32 10.57
CA PHE A 110 0.97 7.75 10.04
C PHE A 110 1.60 8.58 8.92
N GLY A 111 0.82 9.44 8.27
CA GLY A 111 1.28 10.40 7.24
C GLY A 111 1.73 11.75 7.82
N MET A 112 1.86 11.91 9.14
CA MET A 112 2.25 13.18 9.76
C MET A 112 3.65 13.61 9.29
N PRO A 113 3.79 14.82 8.69
CA PRO A 113 5.06 15.29 8.15
C PRO A 113 6.14 15.45 9.22
N GLY A 114 7.34 14.94 8.95
CA GLY A 114 8.48 15.03 9.87
C GLY A 114 8.36 14.19 11.14
N ALA A 115 7.34 13.32 11.25
CA ALA A 115 7.13 12.49 12.43
C ALA A 115 8.20 11.41 12.58
N PHE A 116 8.54 10.72 11.50
CA PHE A 116 9.53 9.65 11.49
C PHE A 116 10.87 10.14 10.96
N LYS A 117 11.95 9.67 11.56
CA LYS A 117 13.31 9.95 11.05
C LYS A 117 13.66 9.10 9.82
N ASP A 118 13.19 7.85 9.79
CA ASP A 118 13.47 6.87 8.74
C ASP A 118 12.40 5.76 8.70
N ALA A 119 12.53 4.88 7.71
CA ALA A 119 11.60 3.77 7.50
C ALA A 119 11.68 2.70 8.62
N GLU A 120 12.82 2.54 9.28
CA GLU A 120 12.99 1.57 10.36
C GLU A 120 12.19 1.99 11.60
N GLU A 121 12.28 3.26 12.01
CA GLU A 121 11.49 3.81 13.11
C GLU A 121 9.98 3.71 12.81
N CYS A 122 9.57 4.05 11.58
CA CYS A 122 8.18 3.91 11.16
C CYS A 122 7.72 2.44 11.25
N ASN A 123 8.52 1.47 10.79
CA ASN A 123 8.19 0.05 10.88
C ASN A 123 8.03 -0.43 12.32
N LYS A 124 8.86 0.05 13.26
CA LYS A 124 8.72 -0.29 14.68
C LYS A 124 7.39 0.21 15.25
N VAL A 125 6.98 1.42 14.88
CA VAL A 125 5.68 1.96 15.30
C VAL A 125 4.53 1.17 14.67
N LEU A 126 4.61 0.82 13.38
CA LEU A 126 3.60 0.02 12.70
C LEU A 126 3.45 -1.39 13.29
N ASP A 127 4.53 -1.98 13.80
CA ASP A 127 4.54 -3.29 14.45
C ASP A 127 4.06 -3.26 15.91
N SER A 128 3.86 -2.07 16.51
CA SER A 128 3.38 -1.90 17.88
C SER A 128 1.93 -2.40 18.06
N ASP A 129 1.58 -2.76 19.29
CA ASP A 129 0.21 -3.15 19.62
C ASP A 129 -0.77 -1.97 19.49
N TRP A 130 -0.29 -0.73 19.72
CA TRP A 130 -1.07 0.48 19.52
C TRP A 130 -1.50 0.64 18.06
N SER A 131 -0.55 0.50 17.12
CA SER A 131 -0.83 0.61 15.70
C SER A 131 -1.78 -0.49 15.21
N LYS A 132 -1.53 -1.75 15.61
CA LYS A 132 -2.41 -2.88 15.30
C LYS A 132 -3.83 -2.62 15.77
N LYS A 133 -4.00 -2.15 17.00
CA LYS A 133 -5.30 -1.81 17.58
C LYS A 133 -6.01 -0.71 16.78
N LEU A 134 -5.29 0.33 16.35
CA LEU A 134 -5.86 1.42 15.56
C LEU A 134 -6.44 0.89 14.23
N PHE A 135 -5.69 0.05 13.51
CA PHE A 135 -6.18 -0.56 12.26
C PHE A 135 -7.30 -1.58 12.49
N GLU A 136 -7.30 -2.28 13.62
CA GLU A 136 -8.39 -3.18 14.01
C GLU A 136 -9.69 -2.42 14.29
N ASP A 137 -9.62 -1.29 15.01
CA ASP A 137 -10.77 -0.43 15.27
C ASP A 137 -11.28 0.20 13.96
N SER A 138 -10.38 0.61 13.07
CA SER A 138 -10.70 1.16 11.75
C SER A 138 -11.50 0.19 10.88
N ALA A 139 -11.29 -1.12 11.00
CA ALA A 139 -12.02 -2.11 10.21
C ALA A 139 -13.54 -2.04 10.41
N SER A 140 -14.00 -1.73 11.62
CA SER A 140 -15.42 -1.59 11.94
C SER A 140 -16.07 -0.34 11.31
N VAL A 141 -15.28 0.68 11.01
CA VAL A 141 -15.71 1.97 10.42
C VAL A 141 -15.65 1.89 8.90
N THR A 142 -14.57 1.34 8.37
CA THR A 142 -14.25 1.34 6.94
C THR A 142 -14.84 0.16 6.18
N GLY A 143 -15.13 -0.95 6.86
CA GLY A 143 -15.42 -2.25 6.23
C GLY A 143 -14.18 -2.91 5.61
N ILE A 144 -12.99 -2.40 5.91
CA ILE A 144 -11.70 -2.88 5.41
C ILE A 144 -10.83 -3.29 6.60
N ARG A 145 -10.40 -4.54 6.60
CA ARG A 145 -9.41 -5.08 7.54
C ARG A 145 -8.02 -4.93 6.94
N VAL A 146 -7.08 -4.42 7.71
CA VAL A 146 -5.67 -4.38 7.35
C VAL A 146 -4.99 -5.63 7.90
N LEU A 147 -4.44 -6.47 7.02
CA LEU A 147 -3.73 -7.71 7.38
C LEU A 147 -2.29 -7.43 7.80
N GLY A 148 -1.74 -6.30 7.40
CA GLY A 148 -0.41 -5.85 7.77
C GLY A 148 -0.04 -4.56 7.06
N ASN A 149 0.95 -3.88 7.63
CA ASN A 149 1.50 -2.63 7.12
C ASN A 149 3.03 -2.68 7.13
N TYR A 150 3.65 -1.89 6.27
CA TYR A 150 5.08 -1.59 6.36
C TYR A 150 5.37 -0.22 5.76
N CYS A 151 6.44 0.41 6.25
CA CYS A 151 6.97 1.60 5.62
C CYS A 151 7.83 1.18 4.42
N SER A 152 7.42 1.58 3.22
CA SER A 152 8.21 1.31 2.02
C SER A 152 9.28 2.38 1.77
N GLY A 153 9.37 3.43 2.59
CA GLY A 153 10.42 4.43 2.57
C GLY A 153 9.94 5.84 2.86
N MET A 154 10.90 6.75 2.98
CA MET A 154 10.63 8.16 3.21
C MET A 154 10.46 8.90 1.88
N ARG A 155 9.44 9.74 1.81
CA ARG A 155 9.09 10.50 0.61
C ARG A 155 9.95 11.72 0.44
N CYS A 156 10.33 11.98 -0.79
CA CYS A 156 11.26 13.02 -1.20
C CYS A 156 10.75 13.73 -2.45
N PHE A 157 10.98 15.05 -2.57
CA PHE A 157 10.57 15.82 -3.75
C PHE A 157 11.49 15.61 -4.93
N THR A 158 10.90 15.48 -6.13
CA THR A 158 11.62 15.54 -7.41
C THR A 158 11.24 16.78 -8.20
N ALA A 159 12.10 17.19 -9.13
CA ALA A 159 11.83 18.27 -10.06
C ALA A 159 12.43 18.01 -11.43
N LYS A 160 11.94 18.76 -12.45
CA LYS A 160 12.50 18.79 -13.78
C LYS A 160 13.07 20.18 -14.10
N GLY A 161 14.36 20.21 -14.48
CA GLY A 161 15.03 21.45 -14.94
C GLY A 161 15.23 22.49 -13.85
N LYS A 162 15.11 22.12 -12.57
CA LYS A 162 15.28 23.01 -11.43
C LYS A 162 15.90 22.31 -10.25
N GLU A 163 16.93 22.92 -9.66
CA GLU A 163 17.53 22.45 -8.42
C GLU A 163 16.61 22.72 -7.23
N LEU A 164 16.44 21.73 -6.36
CA LEU A 164 15.75 21.83 -5.08
C LEU A 164 16.77 21.55 -3.97
N LYS A 165 17.25 22.58 -3.30
CA LYS A 165 18.18 22.44 -2.16
C LYS A 165 17.51 22.88 -0.86
N THR A 166 16.72 23.95 -0.96
CA THR A 166 16.04 24.59 0.16
C THR A 166 14.56 24.77 -0.14
N VAL A 167 13.75 24.99 0.89
CA VAL A 167 12.32 25.33 0.76
C VAL A 167 12.07 26.50 -0.21
N ALA A 168 12.98 27.49 -0.25
CA ALA A 168 12.84 28.65 -1.12
C ALA A 168 12.86 28.27 -2.61
N ASP A 169 13.55 27.19 -2.97
CA ASP A 169 13.65 26.72 -4.35
C ASP A 169 12.33 26.10 -4.84
N ALA A 170 11.52 25.53 -3.94
CA ALA A 170 10.22 24.94 -4.25
C ALA A 170 9.11 25.98 -4.48
N LYS A 171 9.33 27.24 -4.06
CA LYS A 171 8.30 28.27 -4.08
C LYS A 171 7.66 28.46 -5.46
N GLY A 172 6.33 28.32 -5.50
CA GLY A 172 5.52 28.52 -6.69
C GLY A 172 5.57 27.38 -7.70
N MET A 173 6.38 26.32 -7.44
CA MET A 173 6.36 25.10 -8.24
C MET A 173 5.03 24.35 -8.06
N THR A 174 4.72 23.51 -9.01
CA THR A 174 3.53 22.67 -9.01
C THR A 174 3.96 21.21 -8.82
N PHE A 175 3.52 20.58 -7.73
CA PHE A 175 3.85 19.19 -7.44
C PHE A 175 2.61 18.30 -7.53
N ARG A 176 2.74 17.18 -8.24
CA ARG A 176 1.74 16.11 -8.13
C ARG A 176 1.84 15.50 -6.72
N VAL A 177 0.69 15.29 -6.12
CA VAL A 177 0.55 14.61 -4.83
C VAL A 177 -0.50 13.50 -4.91
N PRO A 178 -0.45 12.48 -4.02
CA PRO A 178 -1.55 11.53 -3.86
C PRO A 178 -2.86 12.21 -3.46
N GLU A 179 -3.99 11.53 -3.67
CA GLU A 179 -5.33 12.02 -3.35
C GLU A 179 -5.67 11.90 -1.85
N SER A 180 -4.78 12.43 -1.00
CA SER A 180 -5.00 12.57 0.44
C SER A 180 -4.66 13.98 0.90
N PRO A 181 -5.47 14.58 1.79
CA PRO A 181 -5.31 15.98 2.19
C PRO A 181 -3.97 16.32 2.85
N VAL A 182 -3.34 15.37 3.55
CA VAL A 182 -2.06 15.61 4.25
C VAL A 182 -0.95 16.04 3.30
N TYR A 183 -0.90 15.49 2.08
CA TYR A 183 0.11 15.86 1.08
C TYR A 183 -0.08 17.29 0.55
N ASN A 184 -1.33 17.77 0.50
CA ASN A 184 -1.58 19.18 0.17
C ASN A 184 -0.96 20.10 1.22
N VAL A 185 -1.11 19.76 2.51
CA VAL A 185 -0.55 20.54 3.63
C VAL A 185 0.97 20.63 3.53
N ILE A 186 1.65 19.51 3.17
CA ILE A 186 3.11 19.49 2.99
C ILE A 186 3.54 20.46 1.89
N VAL A 187 2.89 20.38 0.72
CA VAL A 187 3.24 21.21 -0.44
C VAL A 187 2.88 22.69 -0.22
N ASP A 188 1.74 22.98 0.38
CA ASP A 188 1.33 24.36 0.74
C ASP A 188 2.31 24.98 1.75
N ALA A 189 2.81 24.21 2.71
CA ALA A 189 3.73 24.68 3.74
C ALA A 189 5.08 25.14 3.16
N ILE A 190 5.51 24.58 2.04
CA ILE A 190 6.71 25.03 1.31
C ILE A 190 6.41 26.10 0.25
N SER A 191 5.22 26.71 0.28
CA SER A 191 4.77 27.72 -0.67
C SER A 191 4.76 27.27 -2.14
N ALA A 192 4.53 25.99 -2.37
CA ALA A 192 4.31 25.36 -3.67
C ALA A 192 2.81 25.10 -3.90
N ASN A 193 2.44 24.55 -5.06
CA ASN A 193 1.07 24.28 -5.45
C ASN A 193 0.83 22.77 -5.55
N PRO A 194 0.00 22.15 -4.70
CA PRO A 194 -0.33 20.74 -4.81
C PRO A 194 -1.33 20.48 -5.94
N VAL A 195 -1.13 19.38 -6.67
CA VAL A 195 -2.05 18.88 -7.69
C VAL A 195 -2.35 17.41 -7.37
N PRO A 196 -3.43 17.13 -6.63
CA PRO A 196 -3.84 15.76 -6.34
C PRO A 196 -4.23 15.02 -7.63
N MET A 197 -3.66 13.83 -7.83
CA MET A 197 -4.04 12.92 -8.92
C MET A 197 -3.61 11.48 -8.62
N PRO A 198 -4.29 10.46 -9.20
CA PRO A 198 -3.89 9.07 -9.10
C PRO A 198 -2.45 8.83 -9.56
N SER A 199 -1.78 7.82 -9.00
CA SER A 199 -0.41 7.47 -9.41
C SER A 199 -0.33 7.04 -10.88
N SER A 200 -1.37 6.43 -11.41
CA SER A 200 -1.47 6.03 -12.83
C SER A 200 -1.40 7.19 -13.83
N GLU A 201 -1.68 8.41 -13.40
CA GLU A 201 -1.63 9.63 -14.23
C GLU A 201 -0.32 10.41 -14.06
N MET A 202 0.42 10.15 -12.99
CA MET A 202 1.58 10.93 -12.54
C MET A 202 2.67 11.04 -13.60
N TYR A 203 3.10 9.92 -14.19
CA TYR A 203 4.19 9.90 -15.17
C TYR A 203 3.86 10.78 -16.40
N VAL A 204 2.64 10.64 -16.94
CA VAL A 204 2.17 11.40 -18.09
C VAL A 204 2.03 12.88 -17.78
N ALA A 205 1.58 13.24 -16.56
CA ALA A 205 1.49 14.62 -16.10
C ALA A 205 2.87 15.29 -16.04
N MET A 206 3.88 14.62 -15.49
CA MET A 206 5.27 15.09 -15.48
C MET A 206 5.85 15.19 -16.88
N GLN A 207 5.66 14.17 -17.72
CA GLN A 207 6.15 14.15 -19.10
C GLN A 207 5.64 15.32 -19.92
N ASN A 208 4.36 15.68 -19.76
CA ASN A 208 3.71 16.78 -20.48
C ASN A 208 3.92 18.15 -19.81
N GLY A 209 4.60 18.22 -18.66
CA GLY A 209 4.81 19.47 -17.93
C GLY A 209 3.54 20.04 -17.32
N VAL A 210 2.55 19.22 -16.99
CA VAL A 210 1.35 19.63 -16.23
C VAL A 210 1.74 19.95 -14.79
N VAL A 211 2.74 19.23 -14.27
CA VAL A 211 3.37 19.47 -12.97
C VAL A 211 4.89 19.59 -13.15
N ASP A 212 5.53 20.38 -12.29
CA ASP A 212 6.99 20.57 -12.29
C ASP A 212 7.71 19.39 -11.66
N GLY A 213 7.05 18.72 -10.72
CA GLY A 213 7.61 17.61 -9.96
C GLY A 213 6.56 16.74 -9.29
N GLN A 214 7.04 15.81 -8.49
CA GLN A 214 6.25 14.93 -7.63
C GLN A 214 7.01 14.65 -6.33
N GLU A 215 6.44 13.90 -5.42
CA GLU A 215 7.09 13.41 -4.22
C GLU A 215 6.77 11.91 -4.01
N ASN A 216 7.80 11.11 -3.75
CA ASN A 216 7.72 9.67 -3.49
C ASN A 216 9.01 9.18 -2.84
N PRO A 217 9.01 7.99 -2.24
CA PRO A 217 10.24 7.32 -1.83
C PRO A 217 11.14 6.98 -3.02
N VAL A 218 12.43 6.85 -2.75
CA VAL A 218 13.46 6.52 -3.74
C VAL A 218 13.10 5.26 -4.54
N GLN A 219 12.61 4.20 -3.89
CA GLN A 219 12.23 2.97 -4.57
C GLN A 219 11.07 3.15 -5.55
N ASN A 220 10.04 3.94 -5.20
CA ASN A 220 8.93 4.23 -6.12
C ASN A 220 9.42 5.02 -7.33
N ILE A 221 10.36 5.97 -7.14
CA ILE A 221 10.98 6.73 -8.23
C ILE A 221 11.70 5.78 -9.19
N VAL A 222 12.34 4.72 -8.66
CA VAL A 222 13.00 3.68 -9.47
C VAL A 222 11.98 2.79 -10.18
N ILE A 223 10.97 2.27 -9.46
CA ILE A 223 9.96 1.34 -9.99
C ILE A 223 9.14 2.01 -11.09
N ASP A 224 8.65 3.23 -10.84
CA ASP A 224 7.84 4.02 -11.76
C ASP A 224 8.67 4.68 -12.88
N LYS A 225 10.00 4.54 -12.84
CA LYS A 225 10.95 5.15 -13.78
C LYS A 225 10.76 6.66 -13.94
N THR A 226 10.34 7.34 -12.88
CA THR A 226 10.10 8.78 -12.93
C THR A 226 11.38 9.57 -13.24
N TYR A 227 12.56 8.99 -13.03
CA TYR A 227 13.86 9.53 -13.46
C TYR A 227 13.98 9.76 -14.99
N GLU A 228 13.12 9.15 -15.81
CA GLU A 228 13.08 9.41 -17.26
C GLU A 228 12.47 10.79 -17.59
N VAL A 229 11.68 11.35 -16.68
CA VAL A 229 10.93 12.60 -16.84
C VAL A 229 11.23 13.64 -15.75
N GLN A 230 12.06 13.29 -14.78
CA GLN A 230 12.55 14.13 -13.68
C GLN A 230 14.07 14.04 -13.61
N ASP A 231 14.77 15.11 -13.30
CA ASP A 231 16.24 15.17 -13.30
C ASP A 231 16.86 15.57 -11.95
N TRP A 232 16.04 15.93 -10.97
CA TRP A 232 16.48 16.32 -9.62
C TRP A 232 15.66 15.62 -8.55
N LEU A 233 16.33 15.12 -7.51
CA LEU A 233 15.75 14.58 -6.29
C LEU A 233 16.42 15.23 -5.08
N VAL A 234 15.64 15.75 -4.13
CA VAL A 234 16.13 16.19 -2.82
C VAL A 234 15.70 15.18 -1.76
N LEU A 235 16.65 14.71 -0.96
CA LEU A 235 16.39 13.75 0.13
C LEU A 235 15.93 14.51 1.40
N ASP A 236 14.74 15.12 1.33
CA ASP A 236 14.17 15.89 2.43
C ASP A 236 13.37 15.04 3.42
N ASN A 237 13.01 13.81 3.05
CA ASN A 237 12.36 12.80 3.91
C ASN A 237 11.13 13.35 4.67
N HIS A 238 10.25 14.07 3.96
CA HIS A 238 9.17 14.83 4.60
C HIS A 238 8.07 13.97 5.25
N THR A 239 7.81 12.75 4.78
CA THR A 239 6.86 11.81 5.41
C THR A 239 7.12 10.38 4.97
N ALA A 240 6.60 9.42 5.72
CA ALA A 240 6.67 8.00 5.39
C ALA A 240 5.63 7.60 4.33
N THR A 241 5.96 6.59 3.52
CA THR A 241 4.98 5.85 2.74
C THR A 241 4.66 4.55 3.46
N VAL A 242 3.44 4.44 3.96
CA VAL A 242 2.95 3.21 4.59
C VAL A 242 2.14 2.43 3.57
N MET A 243 2.59 1.22 3.24
CA MET A 243 1.86 0.28 2.40
C MET A 243 0.99 -0.62 3.28
N SER A 244 -0.26 -0.82 2.87
CA SER A 244 -1.27 -1.58 3.60
C SER A 244 -1.83 -2.71 2.74
N TYR A 245 -1.92 -3.90 3.34
CA TYR A 245 -2.53 -5.08 2.77
C TYR A 245 -3.96 -5.19 3.28
N MET A 246 -4.91 -4.85 2.42
CA MET A 246 -6.30 -4.62 2.75
C MET A 246 -7.18 -5.77 2.25
N ILE A 247 -8.06 -6.27 3.12
CA ILE A 247 -9.09 -7.26 2.79
C ILE A 247 -10.46 -6.74 3.24
N GLY A 248 -11.50 -7.02 2.47
CA GLY A 248 -12.86 -6.67 2.88
C GLY A 248 -13.24 -7.37 4.19
N ASP A 249 -13.62 -6.62 5.23
CA ASP A 249 -13.89 -7.19 6.56
C ASP A 249 -15.06 -8.19 6.53
N LYS A 250 -16.09 -7.89 5.76
CA LYS A 250 -17.20 -8.83 5.55
C LYS A 250 -16.76 -10.12 4.85
N PHE A 251 -15.90 -10.02 3.85
CA PHE A 251 -15.35 -11.18 3.15
C PHE A 251 -14.50 -12.00 4.10
N TYR A 252 -13.54 -11.39 4.80
CA TYR A 252 -12.69 -12.06 5.79
C TYR A 252 -13.52 -12.79 6.86
N ASN A 253 -14.57 -12.14 7.38
CA ASN A 253 -15.44 -12.75 8.40
C ASN A 253 -16.31 -13.90 7.85
N SER A 254 -16.47 -14.03 6.53
CA SER A 254 -17.17 -15.15 5.90
C SER A 254 -16.32 -16.41 5.71
N LEU A 255 -14.98 -16.28 5.86
CA LEU A 255 -14.04 -17.39 5.75
C LEU A 255 -14.12 -18.32 6.96
N SER A 256 -13.80 -19.60 6.76
CA SER A 256 -13.61 -20.55 7.86
C SER A 256 -12.35 -20.18 8.68
N ASP A 257 -12.23 -20.72 9.89
CA ASP A 257 -11.06 -20.49 10.75
C ASP A 257 -9.75 -20.99 10.08
N ASP A 258 -9.81 -22.12 9.38
CA ASP A 258 -8.67 -22.67 8.63
C ASP A 258 -8.28 -21.75 7.46
N GLN A 259 -9.27 -21.19 6.72
CA GLN A 259 -9.02 -20.25 5.63
C GLN A 259 -8.44 -18.93 6.15
N LYS A 260 -8.93 -18.42 7.28
CA LYS A 260 -8.37 -17.23 7.94
C LYS A 260 -6.92 -17.43 8.34
N ALA A 261 -6.60 -18.58 8.95
CA ALA A 261 -5.23 -18.90 9.33
C ALA A 261 -4.30 -18.89 8.10
N VAL A 262 -4.70 -19.53 6.99
CA VAL A 262 -3.92 -19.49 5.74
C VAL A 262 -3.74 -18.06 5.20
N ILE A 263 -4.77 -17.22 5.24
CA ILE A 263 -4.69 -15.82 4.80
C ILE A 263 -3.70 -15.01 5.67
N GLU A 264 -3.77 -15.18 6.99
CA GLU A 264 -2.90 -14.49 7.95
C GLU A 264 -1.43 -14.93 7.79
N GLU A 265 -1.17 -16.21 7.68
CA GLU A 265 0.16 -16.76 7.46
C GLU A 265 0.73 -16.32 6.09
N ALA A 266 -0.08 -16.40 5.03
CA ALA A 266 0.28 -15.94 3.69
C ALA A 266 0.64 -14.43 3.69
N SER A 267 -0.16 -13.61 4.37
CA SER A 267 0.09 -12.17 4.49
C SER A 267 1.37 -11.88 5.25
N ALA A 268 1.62 -12.58 6.36
CA ALA A 268 2.83 -12.41 7.16
C ALA A 268 4.10 -12.76 6.36
N GLU A 269 4.11 -13.89 5.64
CA GLU A 269 5.25 -14.30 4.81
C GLU A 269 5.46 -13.31 3.64
N ALA A 270 4.38 -12.94 2.95
CA ALA A 270 4.44 -12.02 1.83
C ALA A 270 4.94 -10.64 2.25
N MET A 271 4.47 -10.15 3.41
CA MET A 271 4.92 -8.87 3.98
C MET A 271 6.41 -8.87 4.34
N ALA A 272 6.91 -9.97 4.94
CA ALA A 272 8.32 -10.08 5.27
C ALA A 272 9.21 -9.98 4.02
N LYS A 273 8.83 -10.66 2.93
CA LYS A 273 9.55 -10.59 1.65
C LYS A 273 9.43 -9.21 0.97
N ALA A 274 8.26 -8.58 1.03
CA ALA A 274 8.07 -7.25 0.49
C ALA A 274 8.92 -6.19 1.22
N ARG A 275 9.01 -6.27 2.56
CA ARG A 275 9.90 -5.43 3.37
C ARG A 275 11.38 -5.60 2.97
N GLU A 276 11.82 -6.83 2.71
CA GLU A 276 13.20 -7.11 2.27
C GLU A 276 13.47 -6.49 0.89
N VAL A 277 12.55 -6.62 -0.06
CA VAL A 277 12.67 -5.98 -1.38
C VAL A 277 12.70 -4.47 -1.25
N SER A 278 11.82 -3.88 -0.45
CA SER A 278 11.76 -2.43 -0.21
C SER A 278 13.08 -1.91 0.39
N ALA A 279 13.62 -2.58 1.42
CA ALA A 279 14.89 -2.20 2.03
C ALA A 279 16.07 -2.29 1.04
N ASN A 280 16.10 -3.32 0.18
CA ASN A 280 17.11 -3.45 -0.85
C ASN A 280 17.01 -2.33 -1.91
N LEU A 281 15.79 -1.96 -2.30
CA LEU A 281 15.57 -0.86 -3.25
C LEU A 281 15.92 0.50 -2.64
N GLU A 282 15.65 0.73 -1.36
CA GLU A 282 16.10 1.93 -0.67
C GLU A 282 17.62 2.03 -0.66
N ALA A 283 18.31 0.93 -0.32
CA ALA A 283 19.78 0.89 -0.26
C ALA A 283 20.46 1.07 -1.62
N THR A 284 19.86 0.61 -2.72
CA THR A 284 20.46 0.61 -4.08
C THR A 284 19.84 1.64 -5.02
N GLY A 285 18.72 2.23 -4.61
CA GLY A 285 17.92 3.12 -5.45
C GLY A 285 18.65 4.39 -5.86
N ILE A 286 19.36 5.03 -4.92
CA ILE A 286 20.14 6.25 -5.19
C ILE A 286 21.15 6.02 -6.31
N ASP A 287 21.94 4.94 -6.21
CA ASP A 287 22.89 4.57 -7.25
C ASP A 287 22.20 4.33 -8.60
N THR A 288 21.00 3.75 -8.57
CA THR A 288 20.21 3.50 -9.78
C THR A 288 19.73 4.81 -10.42
N LEU A 289 19.23 5.76 -9.62
CA LEU A 289 18.79 7.06 -10.11
C LEU A 289 19.97 7.86 -10.70
N GLU A 290 21.10 7.92 -10.02
CA GLU A 290 22.30 8.62 -10.50
C GLU A 290 22.84 8.02 -11.80
N LYS A 291 22.88 6.68 -11.93
CA LYS A 291 23.27 5.99 -13.17
C LYS A 291 22.34 6.30 -14.35
N ASN A 292 21.08 6.61 -14.06
CA ASN A 292 20.11 7.01 -15.08
C ASN A 292 20.04 8.52 -15.30
N GLY A 293 20.96 9.30 -14.71
CA GLY A 293 21.16 10.72 -14.99
C GLY A 293 20.39 11.67 -14.08
N MET A 294 19.72 11.18 -13.03
CA MET A 294 19.09 12.03 -12.02
C MET A 294 20.16 12.55 -11.04
N THR A 295 20.10 13.84 -10.71
CA THR A 295 20.90 14.40 -9.63
C THR A 295 20.22 14.14 -8.31
N VAL A 296 20.86 13.39 -7.42
CA VAL A 296 20.37 13.15 -6.06
C VAL A 296 21.08 14.10 -5.10
N TYR A 297 20.32 15.02 -4.51
CA TYR A 297 20.84 16.00 -3.58
C TYR A 297 20.54 15.58 -2.14
N LYS A 298 21.61 15.43 -1.36
CA LYS A 298 21.51 15.21 0.08
C LYS A 298 21.65 16.56 0.79
N PRO A 299 20.58 17.09 1.40
CA PRO A 299 20.64 18.35 2.14
C PRO A 299 21.66 18.30 3.28
N THR A 300 22.28 19.42 3.58
CA THR A 300 23.00 19.62 4.84
C THR A 300 22.01 19.60 6.01
N ASP A 301 22.51 19.39 7.24
CA ASP A 301 21.65 19.38 8.44
C ASP A 301 20.86 20.69 8.61
N GLU A 302 21.45 21.84 8.23
CA GLU A 302 20.80 23.16 8.27
C GLU A 302 19.68 23.26 7.22
N GLU A 303 19.93 22.79 6.00
CA GLU A 303 18.93 22.76 4.92
C GLU A 303 17.80 21.82 5.25
N LEU A 304 18.09 20.60 5.74
CA LEU A 304 17.12 19.62 6.17
C LEU A 304 16.24 20.16 7.30
N LYS A 305 16.86 20.83 8.29
CA LYS A 305 16.13 21.52 9.35
C LYS A 305 15.17 22.57 8.78
N GLY A 306 15.60 23.35 7.78
CA GLY A 306 14.74 24.32 7.11
C GLY A 306 13.50 23.68 6.42
N TRP A 307 13.66 22.51 5.81
CA TRP A 307 12.56 21.72 5.27
C TRP A 307 11.60 21.27 6.39
N HIS A 308 12.11 20.65 7.46
CA HIS A 308 11.31 20.16 8.57
C HIS A 308 10.58 21.28 9.32
N GLU A 309 11.22 22.44 9.52
CA GLU A 309 10.59 23.62 10.15
C GLU A 309 9.45 24.20 9.31
N ALA A 310 9.47 24.02 7.98
CA ALA A 310 8.41 24.50 7.11
C ALA A 310 7.16 23.60 7.20
N TYR A 311 7.28 22.29 6.99
CA TYR A 311 6.11 21.41 6.92
C TYR A 311 5.75 20.73 8.24
N GLY A 312 6.69 20.50 9.16
CA GLY A 312 6.43 19.76 10.41
C GLY A 312 5.37 20.42 11.28
N PRO A 313 5.54 21.69 11.72
CA PRO A 313 4.53 22.36 12.53
C PRO A 313 3.17 22.51 11.85
N ALA A 314 3.15 22.72 10.53
CA ALA A 314 1.92 22.82 9.74
C ALA A 314 1.21 21.47 9.67
N GLY A 315 1.96 20.40 9.47
CA GLY A 315 1.44 19.03 9.44
C GLY A 315 0.92 18.57 10.80
N GLU A 316 1.68 18.78 11.88
CA GLU A 316 1.23 18.44 13.23
C GLU A 316 -0.04 19.20 13.61
N LYS A 317 -0.09 20.51 13.34
CA LYS A 317 -1.30 21.30 13.58
C LYS A 317 -2.49 20.75 12.83
N TYR A 318 -2.31 20.49 11.53
CA TYR A 318 -3.36 19.93 10.71
C TYR A 318 -3.83 18.57 11.26
N MET A 319 -2.88 17.71 11.63
CA MET A 319 -3.20 16.39 12.18
C MET A 319 -4.03 16.49 13.46
N ARG A 320 -3.63 17.36 14.42
CA ARG A 320 -4.38 17.60 15.66
C ARG A 320 -5.80 18.13 15.39
N GLU A 321 -5.97 18.96 14.38
CA GLU A 321 -7.29 19.46 13.94
C GLU A 321 -8.18 18.35 13.34
N GLN A 322 -7.59 17.35 12.67
CA GLN A 322 -8.34 16.28 12.01
C GLN A 322 -8.66 15.11 12.93
N VAL A 323 -7.71 14.67 13.75
CA VAL A 323 -7.81 13.42 14.52
C VAL A 323 -7.76 13.63 16.03
N GLY A 324 -7.54 14.86 16.49
CA GLY A 324 -7.48 15.24 17.91
C GLY A 324 -6.09 15.08 18.53
N ASP A 325 -5.90 15.78 19.67
CA ASP A 325 -4.63 15.82 20.39
C ASP A 325 -4.25 14.44 20.95
N GLU A 326 -5.21 13.69 21.48
CA GLU A 326 -4.98 12.40 22.14
C GLU A 326 -4.33 11.38 21.20
N LEU A 327 -4.81 11.29 19.94
CA LEU A 327 -4.26 10.35 18.96
C LEU A 327 -2.87 10.78 18.50
N VAL A 328 -2.66 12.07 18.27
CA VAL A 328 -1.34 12.60 17.88
C VAL A 328 -0.32 12.39 19.01
N ASP A 329 -0.68 12.67 20.27
CA ASP A 329 0.19 12.46 21.41
C ASP A 329 0.52 10.96 21.61
N ALA A 330 -0.45 10.07 21.41
CA ALA A 330 -0.20 8.63 21.42
C ALA A 330 0.78 8.18 20.33
N MET A 331 0.65 8.70 19.11
CA MET A 331 1.56 8.44 18.01
C MET A 331 2.99 8.91 18.34
N LEU A 332 3.14 10.14 18.84
CA LEU A 332 4.44 10.69 19.23
C LEU A 332 5.09 9.86 20.34
N ALA A 333 4.31 9.39 21.31
CA ALA A 333 4.80 8.50 22.36
C ALA A 333 5.28 7.13 21.81
N GLU A 334 4.63 6.57 20.79
CA GLU A 334 5.10 5.33 20.16
C GLU A 334 6.40 5.56 19.36
N ILE A 335 6.55 6.73 18.72
CA ILE A 335 7.81 7.11 18.04
C ILE A 335 8.95 7.24 19.06
N GLU A 336 8.71 7.90 20.20
CA GLU A 336 9.70 8.03 21.27
C GLU A 336 10.15 6.65 21.80
N LYS A 337 9.22 5.73 22.02
CA LYS A 337 9.53 4.34 22.43
C LYS A 337 10.36 3.61 21.36
N ALA A 338 10.02 3.76 20.08
CA ALA A 338 10.75 3.15 18.97
C ALA A 338 12.20 3.66 18.90
N GLY A 339 12.42 4.97 19.08
CA GLY A 339 13.75 5.60 19.14
C GLY A 339 14.56 5.22 20.38
N ALA A 340 13.94 5.14 21.57
CA ALA A 340 14.61 4.72 22.81
C ALA A 340 15.12 3.26 22.74
N ALA A 341 14.39 2.38 22.06
CA ALA A 341 14.82 0.99 21.86
C ALA A 341 16.12 0.87 21.01
N GLU A 342 16.41 1.85 20.15
CA GLU A 342 17.66 1.88 19.38
C GLU A 342 18.85 2.36 20.19
N SER A 343 18.65 3.31 21.12
CA SER A 343 19.74 3.86 21.96
C SER A 343 20.20 2.89 23.06
N GLY A 344 19.50 1.78 23.27
CA GLY A 344 19.79 0.81 24.33
C GLY A 344 19.39 1.32 25.74
N GLU A 345 18.67 2.42 25.82
CA GLU A 345 18.11 2.99 27.04
C GLU A 345 16.77 2.32 27.39
N THR A 346 16.74 0.98 27.46
CA THR A 346 15.64 0.31 28.13
C THR A 346 15.80 0.53 29.62
N GLU A 347 14.96 1.35 30.23
CA GLU A 347 14.81 1.45 31.67
C GLU A 347 14.54 0.04 32.22
N ALA A 348 15.51 -0.43 33.03
CA ALA A 348 15.32 -1.60 33.85
C ALA A 348 14.33 -1.23 34.97
N GLU A 349 13.05 -1.55 34.83
CA GLU A 349 12.11 -1.66 35.95
C GLU A 349 12.12 -3.10 36.52
#